data_322c4aea1913a1894aadd8f294b446a6
#
_entry.id   322c4aea1913a1894aadd8f294b446a6
#
_cell.length_a   1.000
_cell.length_b   1.000
_cell.length_c   1.000
_cell.angle_alpha   90.00
_cell.angle_beta   90.00
_cell.angle_gamma   90.00
#
_symmetry.space_group_name_H-M   'P 1'
#
loop_
_entity.id
_entity.type
_entity.pdbx_description
1 polymer ?
#
loop_
_entity_poly.entity_id
_entity_poly.type
_entity_poly.pdbx_seq_one_letter_code
_entity_poly.pdbx_strand_id
1 'polypeptide(L)'
;SALFAGTYNVDVSHSNVGFTVKHMMITNVSGKFNDVAGTFEYDEKTNTLTSLSGEIIVASINTANEKRDTHLKAEDIFDAEKFPKIEFKTTKIEDNTVYGDFTMKGVTKNIKLELENGGVITDPKGNLRAGFELTGKISRKDFGITWNKILETGGVTVGDEVKLQIAMEGILAK
;
A
#
# COMPACT_ATOMS: atom_id res chain seq x y z
N SER A 1 -24.54 12.12 -21.69
CA SER A 1 -23.60 12.68 -20.72
C SER A 1 -22.55 11.63 -20.41
N ALA A 2 -21.36 12.02 -20.56
CA ALA A 2 -20.25 11.18 -20.19
C ALA A 2 -20.35 10.86 -18.70
N LEU A 3 -20.31 9.58 -18.43
CA LEU A 3 -20.39 9.09 -17.09
C LEU A 3 -19.00 8.78 -16.67
N PHE A 4 -18.45 9.71 -15.98
CA PHE A 4 -17.13 9.58 -15.49
C PHE A 4 -17.13 8.90 -14.14
N ALA A 5 -16.12 8.09 -13.92
CA ALA A 5 -15.75 7.70 -12.60
C ALA A 5 -15.55 8.96 -11.76
N GLY A 6 -16.21 9.05 -10.63
CA GLY A 6 -15.97 10.13 -9.69
C GLY A 6 -14.57 10.04 -9.12
N THR A 7 -14.00 11.19 -8.82
CA THR A 7 -12.71 11.30 -8.13
C THR A 7 -12.93 11.37 -6.63
N TYR A 8 -12.29 10.48 -5.90
CA TYR A 8 -12.40 10.37 -4.45
C TYR A 8 -11.08 10.72 -3.79
N ASN A 9 -11.14 11.50 -2.73
CA ASN A 9 -9.97 11.76 -1.88
C ASN A 9 -9.89 10.69 -0.80
N VAL A 10 -8.72 10.11 -0.62
CA VAL A 10 -8.52 9.07 0.41
C VAL A 10 -8.83 9.63 1.79
N ASP A 11 -9.68 8.92 2.53
CA ASP A 11 -9.96 9.18 3.94
C ASP A 11 -9.03 8.32 4.78
N VAL A 12 -7.99 8.93 5.32
CA VAL A 12 -6.93 8.24 6.08
C VAL A 12 -7.49 7.53 7.30
N SER A 13 -8.50 8.10 7.96
CA SER A 13 -9.07 7.51 9.17
C SER A 13 -9.80 6.18 8.92
N HIS A 14 -10.20 5.94 7.67
CA HIS A 14 -10.90 4.72 7.26
C HIS A 14 -10.11 3.92 6.21
N SER A 15 -8.82 4.17 6.13
CA SER A 15 -7.94 3.47 5.19
C SER A 15 -6.78 2.83 5.94
N ASN A 16 -6.27 1.74 5.39
CA ASN A 16 -5.12 1.07 5.96
C ASN A 16 -4.18 0.58 4.85
N VAL A 17 -2.92 0.94 4.96
CA VAL A 17 -1.86 0.42 4.10
C VAL A 17 -0.98 -0.47 4.94
N GLY A 18 -1.23 -1.77 4.88
CA GLY A 18 -0.59 -2.77 5.71
C GLY A 18 0.32 -3.71 4.93
N PHE A 19 1.20 -4.33 5.66
CA PHE A 19 2.11 -5.34 5.11
C PHE A 19 2.39 -6.42 6.15
N THR A 20 2.81 -7.59 5.65
CA THR A 20 3.21 -8.73 6.49
C THR A 20 4.46 -9.35 5.89
N VAL A 21 5.42 -9.65 6.75
CA VAL A 21 6.68 -10.29 6.36
C VAL A 21 7.02 -11.41 7.36
N LYS A 22 7.67 -12.47 6.87
CA LYS A 22 8.13 -13.57 7.73
C LYS A 22 9.26 -13.13 8.66
N HIS A 23 9.16 -13.53 9.91
CA HIS A 23 10.20 -13.38 10.92
C HIS A 23 10.76 -14.74 11.26
N MET A 24 12.08 -14.89 11.15
CA MET A 24 12.81 -16.14 11.43
C MET A 24 12.21 -17.37 10.74
N MET A 25 11.50 -17.17 9.64
CA MET A 25 10.85 -18.22 8.84
C MET A 25 9.68 -18.94 9.54
N ILE A 26 9.32 -18.56 10.75
CA ILE A 26 8.32 -19.27 11.58
C ILE A 26 7.10 -18.47 11.96
N THR A 27 7.17 -17.14 11.96
CA THR A 27 6.03 -16.27 12.30
C THR A 27 5.94 -15.12 11.31
N ASN A 28 4.86 -14.35 11.43
CA ASN A 28 4.67 -13.15 10.63
C ASN A 28 4.76 -11.91 11.50
N VAL A 29 5.43 -10.89 11.00
CA VAL A 29 5.38 -9.55 11.57
C VAL A 29 4.57 -8.69 10.63
N SER A 30 3.56 -8.03 11.18
CA SER A 30 2.69 -7.12 10.43
C SER A 30 2.97 -5.68 10.83
N GLY A 31 2.84 -4.80 9.88
CA GLY A 31 2.97 -3.37 10.09
C GLY A 31 2.06 -2.59 9.17
N LYS A 32 2.04 -1.29 9.35
CA LYS A 32 1.29 -0.36 8.52
C LYS A 32 2.01 0.98 8.41
N PHE A 33 1.55 1.79 7.49
CA PHE A 33 1.98 3.18 7.39
C PHE A 33 0.83 4.09 7.81
N ASN A 34 1.07 4.95 8.79
CA ASN A 34 0.03 5.81 9.35
C ASN A 34 -0.24 7.08 8.54
N ASP A 35 0.70 7.49 7.68
CA ASP A 35 0.58 8.71 6.89
C ASP A 35 0.56 8.36 5.41
N VAL A 36 -0.62 8.41 4.84
CA VAL A 36 -0.89 8.11 3.44
C VAL A 36 -1.77 9.19 2.86
N ALA A 37 -1.61 9.47 1.57
CA ALA A 37 -2.44 10.41 0.85
C ALA A 37 -2.68 9.89 -0.57
N GLY A 38 -3.75 10.32 -1.19
CA GLY A 38 -4.00 9.93 -2.56
C GLY A 38 -5.42 10.24 -3.01
N THR A 39 -5.62 9.94 -4.27
CA THR A 39 -6.92 10.03 -4.93
C THR A 39 -7.15 8.77 -5.75
N PHE A 40 -8.39 8.44 -5.92
CA PHE A 40 -8.75 7.36 -6.84
C PHE A 40 -10.02 7.70 -7.59
N GLU A 41 -10.19 7.08 -8.73
CA GLU A 41 -11.41 7.17 -9.51
C GLU A 41 -12.18 5.85 -9.39
N TYR A 42 -13.47 5.98 -9.16
CA TYR A 42 -14.36 4.84 -8.96
C TYR A 42 -15.62 5.03 -9.79
N ASP A 43 -15.95 4.05 -10.60
CA ASP A 43 -17.15 4.05 -11.42
C ASP A 43 -18.30 3.39 -10.63
N GLU A 44 -19.23 4.20 -10.19
CA GLU A 44 -20.40 3.78 -9.44
C GLU A 44 -21.29 2.82 -10.24
N LYS A 45 -21.39 3.01 -11.55
CA LYS A 45 -22.26 2.19 -12.40
C LYS A 45 -21.75 0.78 -12.60
N THR A 46 -20.47 0.65 -12.85
CA THR A 46 -19.83 -0.67 -13.01
C THR A 46 -19.35 -1.23 -11.68
N ASN A 47 -19.43 -0.43 -10.62
CA ASN A 47 -18.94 -0.77 -9.28
C ASN A 47 -17.48 -1.23 -9.31
N THR A 48 -16.63 -0.42 -9.92
CA THR A 48 -15.20 -0.77 -10.02
C THR A 48 -14.29 0.43 -9.88
N LEU A 49 -13.14 0.19 -9.27
CA LEU A 49 -12.02 1.12 -9.28
C LEU A 49 -11.49 1.26 -10.71
N THR A 50 -11.22 2.47 -11.15
CA THR A 50 -10.67 2.75 -12.49
C THR A 50 -9.27 3.33 -12.47
N SER A 51 -8.87 4.01 -11.40
CA SER A 51 -7.48 4.46 -11.22
C SER A 51 -7.20 4.74 -9.75
N LEU A 52 -5.93 4.66 -9.38
CA LEU A 52 -5.44 5.00 -8.04
C LEU A 52 -4.07 5.67 -8.17
N SER A 53 -3.91 6.79 -7.49
CA SER A 53 -2.63 7.46 -7.33
C SER A 53 -2.44 7.77 -5.85
N GLY A 54 -1.41 7.23 -5.25
CA GLY A 54 -1.19 7.37 -3.82
C GLY A 54 0.27 7.53 -3.45
N GLU A 55 0.48 8.09 -2.28
CA GLU A 55 1.79 8.20 -1.67
C GLU A 55 1.74 7.84 -0.20
N ILE A 56 2.84 7.31 0.28
CA ILE A 56 3.02 6.86 1.66
C ILE A 56 4.26 7.54 2.20
N ILE A 57 4.17 8.08 3.40
CA ILE A 57 5.35 8.62 4.10
C ILE A 57 6.03 7.47 4.83
N VAL A 58 7.25 7.15 4.41
CA VAL A 58 8.01 6.00 4.95
C VAL A 58 8.23 6.12 6.45
N ALA A 59 8.50 7.34 6.94
CA ALA A 59 8.70 7.58 8.37
C ALA A 59 7.49 7.27 9.24
N SER A 60 6.30 7.12 8.65
CA SER A 60 5.07 6.78 9.37
C SER A 60 4.90 5.28 9.63
N ILE A 61 5.90 4.48 9.32
CA ILE A 61 5.85 3.03 9.54
C ILE A 61 5.61 2.71 11.00
N ASN A 62 4.70 1.76 11.24
CA ASN A 62 4.29 1.36 12.57
C ASN A 62 4.12 -0.17 12.64
N THR A 63 5.04 -0.82 13.31
CA THR A 63 4.99 -2.27 13.57
C THR A 63 4.70 -2.57 15.05
N ALA A 64 4.21 -1.57 15.79
CA ALA A 64 3.93 -1.64 17.22
C ALA A 64 5.18 -1.94 18.07
N ASN A 65 6.35 -1.55 17.59
CA ASN A 65 7.62 -1.70 18.30
C ASN A 65 8.53 -0.53 17.91
N GLU A 66 8.69 0.40 18.82
CA GLU A 66 9.41 1.66 18.55
C GLU A 66 10.87 1.43 18.14
N LYS A 67 11.55 0.52 18.78
CA LYS A 67 12.95 0.20 18.44
C LYS A 67 13.08 -0.38 17.04
N ARG A 68 12.18 -1.28 16.67
CA ARG A 68 12.14 -1.85 15.33
C ARG A 68 11.78 -0.77 14.30
N ASP A 69 10.81 0.07 14.57
CA ASP A 69 10.40 1.13 13.67
C ASP A 69 11.54 2.12 13.42
N THR A 70 12.32 2.45 14.43
CA THR A 70 13.51 3.29 14.28
C THR A 70 14.54 2.64 13.36
N HIS A 71 14.81 1.35 13.53
CA HIS A 71 15.73 0.61 12.66
C HIS A 71 15.21 0.49 11.22
N LEU A 72 13.92 0.27 11.03
CA LEU A 72 13.32 0.19 9.70
C LEU A 72 13.53 1.48 8.88
N LYS A 73 13.56 2.64 9.54
CA LYS A 73 13.78 3.93 8.89
C LYS A 73 15.25 4.22 8.58
N ALA A 74 16.16 3.42 9.11
CA ALA A 74 17.59 3.64 8.98
C ALA A 74 18.10 3.37 7.55
N GLU A 75 19.31 3.84 7.28
CA GLU A 75 19.95 3.77 5.97
C GLU A 75 20.06 2.35 5.41
N ASP A 76 20.26 1.37 6.28
CA ASP A 76 20.43 -0.03 5.88
C ASP A 76 19.11 -0.74 5.51
N ILE A 77 17.97 -0.11 5.72
CA ILE A 77 16.65 -0.66 5.35
C ILE A 77 15.93 0.29 4.40
N PHE A 78 15.03 1.12 4.89
CA PHE A 78 14.26 2.04 4.04
C PHE A 78 15.00 3.34 3.69
N ASP A 79 15.93 3.75 4.51
CA ASP A 79 16.61 5.04 4.36
C ASP A 79 15.59 6.19 4.18
N ALA A 80 14.72 6.34 5.18
CA ALA A 80 13.58 7.25 5.12
C ALA A 80 13.98 8.71 4.94
N GLU A 81 15.19 9.10 5.36
CA GLU A 81 15.69 10.45 5.19
C GLU A 81 15.98 10.77 3.73
N LYS A 82 16.59 9.82 3.01
CA LYS A 82 16.90 9.96 1.58
C LYS A 82 15.71 9.64 0.69
N PHE A 83 14.89 8.67 1.08
CA PHE A 83 13.73 8.21 0.33
C PHE A 83 12.47 8.31 1.19
N PRO A 84 11.93 9.54 1.37
CA PRO A 84 10.84 9.77 2.33
C PRO A 84 9.48 9.23 1.90
N LYS A 85 9.30 8.88 0.64
CA LYS A 85 8.00 8.46 0.10
C LYS A 85 8.06 7.14 -0.65
N ILE A 86 6.96 6.39 -0.51
CA ILE A 86 6.60 5.30 -1.42
C ILE A 86 5.45 5.82 -2.26
N GLU A 87 5.50 5.60 -3.57
CA GLU A 87 4.48 6.08 -4.50
C GLU A 87 3.90 4.92 -5.32
N PHE A 88 2.63 5.03 -5.62
CA PHE A 88 1.92 4.09 -6.48
C PHE A 88 1.03 4.82 -7.45
N LYS A 89 1.07 4.42 -8.72
CA LYS A 89 0.17 4.94 -9.75
C LYS A 89 -0.25 3.82 -10.68
N THR A 90 -1.56 3.62 -10.80
CA THR A 90 -2.09 2.61 -11.70
C THR A 90 -1.71 2.90 -13.15
N THR A 91 -1.36 1.85 -13.87
CA THR A 91 -1.11 1.89 -15.32
C THR A 91 -2.22 1.20 -16.08
N LYS A 92 -2.86 0.20 -15.47
CA LYS A 92 -3.92 -0.57 -16.10
C LYS A 92 -4.73 -1.30 -15.04
N ILE A 93 -6.04 -1.36 -15.24
CA ILE A 93 -6.91 -2.23 -14.47
C ILE A 93 -7.64 -3.12 -15.45
N GLU A 94 -7.56 -4.43 -15.24
CA GLU A 94 -8.15 -5.43 -16.11
C GLU A 94 -8.80 -6.50 -15.24
N ASP A 95 -10.10 -6.64 -15.39
CA ASP A 95 -10.92 -7.48 -14.51
C ASP A 95 -10.70 -7.09 -13.04
N ASN A 96 -10.27 -8.00 -12.20
CA ASN A 96 -9.97 -7.75 -10.79
C ASN A 96 -8.46 -7.65 -10.51
N THR A 97 -7.68 -7.26 -11.53
CA THR A 97 -6.23 -7.07 -11.38
C THR A 97 -5.87 -5.61 -11.65
N VAL A 98 -5.16 -5.03 -10.71
CA VAL A 98 -4.61 -3.68 -10.81
C VAL A 98 -3.13 -3.79 -11.09
N TYR A 99 -2.68 -3.16 -12.17
CA TYR A 99 -1.27 -2.99 -12.48
C TYR A 99 -0.88 -1.55 -12.23
N GLY A 100 0.26 -1.34 -11.62
CA GLY A 100 0.72 0.02 -11.37
C GLY A 100 2.21 0.10 -11.12
N ASP A 101 2.74 1.31 -11.31
CA ASP A 101 4.12 1.61 -11.01
C ASP A 101 4.26 1.90 -9.51
N PHE A 102 5.05 1.07 -8.86
CA PHE A 102 5.35 1.14 -7.44
C PHE A 102 6.79 1.60 -7.27
N THR A 103 6.97 2.72 -6.58
CA THR A 103 8.29 3.32 -6.35
C THR A 103 8.60 3.25 -4.86
N MET A 104 9.68 2.58 -4.52
CA MET A 104 10.16 2.43 -3.15
C MET A 104 11.69 2.47 -3.15
N LYS A 105 12.27 3.24 -2.23
CA LYS A 105 13.72 3.40 -2.11
C LYS A 105 14.39 3.77 -3.44
N GLY A 106 13.75 4.65 -4.22
CA GLY A 106 14.27 5.13 -5.50
C GLY A 106 14.14 4.15 -6.67
N VAL A 107 13.51 3.00 -6.47
CA VAL A 107 13.33 1.99 -7.52
C VAL A 107 11.85 1.90 -7.89
N THR A 108 11.56 1.98 -9.18
CA THR A 108 10.20 1.85 -9.71
C THR A 108 10.05 0.52 -10.43
N LYS A 109 9.03 -0.23 -10.06
CA LYS A 109 8.65 -1.47 -10.75
C LYS A 109 7.14 -1.53 -10.95
N ASN A 110 6.72 -2.07 -12.08
CA ASN A 110 5.31 -2.35 -12.31
C ASN A 110 4.94 -3.61 -11.53
N ILE A 111 3.96 -3.49 -10.66
CA ILE A 111 3.47 -4.61 -9.84
C ILE A 111 2.00 -4.86 -10.15
N LYS A 112 1.52 -6.04 -9.77
CA LYS A 112 0.10 -6.38 -9.86
C LYS A 112 -0.48 -6.65 -8.48
N LEU A 113 -1.70 -6.18 -8.29
CA LEU A 113 -2.46 -6.37 -7.06
C LEU A 113 -3.84 -6.92 -7.42
N GLU A 114 -4.38 -7.75 -6.55
CA GLU A 114 -5.76 -8.23 -6.68
C GLU A 114 -6.71 -7.21 -6.09
N LEU A 115 -7.78 -6.92 -6.82
CA LEU A 115 -8.77 -5.91 -6.46
C LEU A 115 -10.06 -6.57 -5.99
N GLU A 116 -10.57 -6.08 -4.87
CA GLU A 116 -11.92 -6.35 -4.40
C GLU A 116 -12.65 -5.02 -4.24
N ASN A 117 -13.67 -4.80 -5.07
CA ASN A 117 -14.46 -3.58 -5.02
C ASN A 117 -15.48 -3.66 -3.89
N GLY A 118 -15.52 -2.63 -3.04
CA GLY A 118 -16.44 -2.56 -1.91
C GLY A 118 -17.77 -1.87 -2.23
N GLY A 119 -17.76 -0.96 -3.18
CA GLY A 119 -18.95 -0.24 -3.60
C GLY A 119 -18.96 1.24 -3.22
N VAL A 120 -20.10 1.86 -3.47
CA VAL A 120 -20.35 3.28 -3.21
C VAL A 120 -21.57 3.42 -2.30
N ILE A 121 -21.47 4.29 -1.33
CA ILE A 121 -22.58 4.59 -0.42
C ILE A 121 -22.63 6.09 -0.12
N THR A 122 -23.81 6.60 0.18
CA THR A 122 -23.98 7.95 0.71
C THR A 122 -23.95 7.88 2.23
N ASP A 123 -23.06 8.64 2.86
CA ASP A 123 -22.94 8.67 4.31
C ASP A 123 -24.05 9.55 4.96
N PRO A 124 -24.18 9.54 6.30
CA PRO A 124 -25.20 10.33 6.98
C PRO A 124 -25.09 11.84 6.76
N LYS A 125 -23.95 12.34 6.33
CA LYS A 125 -23.72 13.75 6.03
C LYS A 125 -23.98 14.11 4.56
N GLY A 126 -24.40 13.13 3.75
CA GLY A 126 -24.67 13.33 2.33
C GLY A 126 -23.46 13.22 1.42
N ASN A 127 -22.31 12.78 1.92
CA ASN A 127 -21.13 12.57 1.11
C ASN A 127 -21.15 11.17 0.46
N LEU A 128 -20.80 11.12 -0.82
CA LEU A 128 -20.52 9.83 -1.44
C LEU A 128 -19.16 9.29 -0.98
N ARG A 129 -19.16 8.02 -0.59
CA ARG A 129 -17.95 7.29 -0.22
C ARG A 129 -17.83 6.06 -1.08
N ALA A 130 -16.61 5.75 -1.49
CA ALA A 130 -16.30 4.52 -2.21
C ALA A 130 -15.17 3.79 -1.47
N GLY A 131 -15.16 2.48 -1.58
CA GLY A 131 -14.16 1.67 -0.93
C GLY A 131 -13.74 0.46 -1.77
N PHE A 132 -12.52 0.03 -1.55
CA PHE A 132 -11.94 -1.14 -2.20
C PHE A 132 -10.80 -1.71 -1.37
N GLU A 133 -10.42 -2.94 -1.69
CA GLU A 133 -9.26 -3.59 -1.11
C GLU A 133 -8.32 -4.06 -2.21
N LEU A 134 -7.01 -3.99 -1.93
CA LEU A 134 -5.96 -4.50 -2.78
C LEU A 134 -5.08 -5.45 -1.97
N THR A 135 -4.74 -6.57 -2.56
CA THR A 135 -3.79 -7.53 -1.98
C THR A 135 -2.75 -7.92 -3.01
N GLY A 136 -1.57 -8.22 -2.55
CA GLY A 136 -0.50 -8.67 -3.43
C GLY A 136 0.77 -8.99 -2.68
N LYS A 137 1.80 -9.31 -3.44
CA LYS A 137 3.11 -9.68 -2.92
C LYS A 137 4.19 -8.97 -3.72
N ILE A 138 5.20 -8.49 -3.03
CA ILE A 138 6.41 -7.93 -3.64
C ILE A 138 7.62 -8.58 -3.02
N SER A 139 8.75 -8.56 -3.73
CA SER A 139 10.05 -8.91 -3.16
C SER A 139 10.76 -7.62 -2.73
N ARG A 140 11.09 -7.50 -1.45
CA ARG A 140 11.79 -6.32 -0.94
C ARG A 140 13.18 -6.15 -1.58
N LYS A 141 13.82 -7.23 -1.98
CA LYS A 141 15.12 -7.20 -2.68
C LYS A 141 15.04 -6.52 -4.03
N ASP A 142 13.91 -6.62 -4.73
CA ASP A 142 13.70 -5.93 -6.00
C ASP A 142 13.81 -4.41 -5.88
N PHE A 143 13.64 -3.89 -4.67
CA PHE A 143 13.73 -2.46 -4.36
C PHE A 143 15.00 -2.11 -3.58
N GLY A 144 15.98 -3.00 -3.55
CA GLY A 144 17.24 -2.75 -2.86
C GLY A 144 17.18 -2.83 -1.34
N ILE A 145 16.11 -3.36 -0.78
CA ILE A 145 15.99 -3.59 0.66
C ILE A 145 16.49 -5.00 0.95
N THR A 146 17.78 -5.12 1.20
CA THR A 146 18.47 -6.41 1.27
C THR A 146 18.94 -6.79 2.66
N TRP A 147 18.75 -5.89 3.65
CA TRP A 147 19.18 -6.17 5.02
C TRP A 147 18.68 -7.52 5.50
N ASN A 148 19.59 -8.29 6.09
CA ASN A 148 19.24 -9.56 6.72
C ASN A 148 20.33 -9.97 7.73
N LYS A 149 19.99 -10.97 8.53
CA LYS A 149 20.92 -11.60 9.44
C LYS A 149 20.76 -13.11 9.32
N ILE A 150 21.86 -13.81 9.03
CA ILE A 150 21.86 -15.26 8.93
C ILE A 150 21.79 -15.86 10.33
N LEU A 151 20.87 -16.80 10.51
CA LEU A 151 20.69 -17.51 11.78
C LEU A 151 21.71 -18.64 11.90
N GLU A 152 22.17 -18.93 13.13
CA GLU A 152 23.11 -20.02 13.40
C GLU A 152 22.58 -21.40 12.99
N THR A 153 21.25 -21.57 13.06
CA THR A 153 20.58 -22.81 12.67
C THR A 153 20.35 -22.94 11.17
N GLY A 154 20.82 -21.96 10.38
CA GLY A 154 20.49 -21.81 8.98
C GLY A 154 19.18 -21.03 8.79
N GLY A 155 19.02 -20.38 7.65
CA GLY A 155 17.91 -19.52 7.35
C GLY A 155 18.20 -18.05 7.68
N VAL A 156 17.19 -17.21 7.59
CA VAL A 156 17.33 -15.76 7.66
C VAL A 156 16.33 -15.13 8.63
N THR A 157 16.67 -13.96 9.17
CA THR A 157 15.83 -13.24 10.12
C THR A 157 14.57 -12.68 9.47
N VAL A 158 14.68 -12.17 8.23
CA VAL A 158 13.58 -11.50 7.53
C VAL A 158 13.36 -12.16 6.17
N GLY A 159 12.13 -12.51 5.87
CA GLY A 159 11.75 -13.03 4.55
C GLY A 159 11.87 -11.98 3.45
N ASP A 160 12.05 -12.42 2.22
CA ASP A 160 12.16 -11.55 1.06
C ASP A 160 10.80 -11.10 0.55
N GLU A 161 9.79 -11.95 0.67
CA GLU A 161 8.43 -11.66 0.22
C GLU A 161 7.70 -10.82 1.26
N VAL A 162 7.11 -9.74 0.78
CA VAL A 162 6.25 -8.88 1.59
C VAL A 162 4.84 -8.97 1.02
N LYS A 163 3.89 -9.36 1.87
CA LYS A 163 2.47 -9.33 1.52
C LYS A 163 1.93 -7.95 1.77
N LEU A 164 1.20 -7.42 0.79
CA LEU A 164 0.55 -6.12 0.87
C LEU A 164 -0.95 -6.33 1.10
N GLN A 165 -1.51 -5.56 2.03
CA GLN A 165 -2.93 -5.60 2.39
C GLN A 165 -3.39 -4.15 2.53
N ILE A 166 -4.14 -3.69 1.56
CA ILE A 166 -4.52 -2.29 1.44
C ILE A 166 -6.03 -2.21 1.43
N ALA A 167 -6.60 -1.46 2.37
CA ALA A 167 -8.01 -1.15 2.40
C ALA A 167 -8.15 0.38 2.28
N MET A 168 -8.89 0.83 1.28
CA MET A 168 -9.05 2.25 1.00
C MET A 168 -10.52 2.63 1.00
N GLU A 169 -10.81 3.74 1.67
CA GLU A 169 -12.07 4.44 1.59
C GLU A 169 -11.79 5.89 1.22
N GLY A 170 -12.62 6.45 0.37
CA GLY A 170 -12.48 7.84 -0.04
C GLY A 170 -13.81 8.55 -0.12
N ILE A 171 -13.73 9.87 -0.14
CA ILE A 171 -14.88 10.77 -0.22
C ILE A 171 -14.85 11.46 -1.57
N LEU A 172 -16.00 11.48 -2.25
CA LEU A 172 -16.12 12.14 -3.56
C LEU A 172 -15.70 13.60 -3.45
N ALA A 173 -14.76 13.99 -4.30
CA ALA A 173 -14.32 15.38 -4.41
C ALA A 173 -15.46 16.27 -4.91
N LYS A 174 -15.56 17.42 -4.33
CA LYS A 174 -16.57 18.42 -4.71
C LYS A 174 -16.07 19.32 -5.83
#